data_61811ff6be04ee7a1e01bc39732a8056
#
_entry.id   61811ff6be04ee7a1e01bc39732a8056
#
_cell.length_a   1.000
_cell.length_b   1.000
_cell.length_c   1.000
_cell.angle_alpha   90.00
_cell.angle_beta   90.00
_cell.angle_gamma   90.00
#
_symmetry.space_group_name_H-M   'P 1'
#
loop_
_entity.id
_entity.type
_entity.pdbx_description
1 polymer ?
#
loop_
_entity_poly.entity_id
_entity_poly.type
_entity_poly.pdbx_seq_one_letter_code
_entity_poly.pdbx_strand_id
1 'polypeptide(L)'
;DPIWQDGKGKGIIGAVNYLASQGMNVFSFLTLNIEGDDRNVFPYINYDERERIDCSRMDQWAIVLEHGSNMGMYLHFKTQETENELLLDKGNLGPHRKLYYRELIARFAHNLALNWNLGEEINNASHKQKVDWANYFHTTDPYQHNIVIHNMGNPHYDLLGKASALTGFSLQTNRSDFHQVHSRTLDYITRSAKAGKPWVVACDEPGDPTHALRPDNDAGASH
;
A
#
# COMPACT_ATOMS: atom_id res chain seq x y z
N ASP A 1 2.45 -8.34 15.20
CA ASP A 1 3.05 -8.47 16.54
C ASP A 1 4.48 -7.97 16.51
N PRO A 2 4.78 -6.81 17.11
CA PRO A 2 6.13 -6.25 17.14
C PRO A 2 7.06 -7.05 18.07
N ILE A 3 6.54 -7.97 18.86
CA ILE A 3 7.34 -8.71 19.82
C ILE A 3 8.04 -9.88 19.14
N TRP A 4 9.36 -9.78 19.08
CA TRP A 4 10.23 -10.85 18.67
C TRP A 4 10.39 -11.83 19.78
N GLN A 5 9.86 -13.00 19.59
CA GLN A 5 10.17 -14.10 20.48
C GLN A 5 11.69 -14.31 20.45
N ASP A 6 12.33 -14.12 21.58
CA ASP A 6 13.75 -14.39 21.85
C ASP A 6 14.75 -13.56 21.01
N GLY A 7 14.32 -12.43 20.45
CA GLY A 7 15.20 -11.62 19.61
C GLY A 7 15.68 -12.31 18.31
N LYS A 8 15.04 -13.40 17.92
CA LYS A 8 15.50 -14.31 16.85
C LYS A 8 14.66 -14.27 15.60
N GLY A 9 13.98 -13.21 15.36
CA GLY A 9 13.38 -13.09 14.06
C GLY A 9 11.99 -13.69 13.90
N LYS A 10 11.19 -13.71 14.95
CA LYS A 10 9.76 -14.02 14.88
C LYS A 10 8.95 -12.77 15.14
N GLY A 11 8.04 -12.41 14.24
CA GLY A 11 7.25 -11.20 14.28
C GLY A 11 7.76 -10.12 13.30
N ILE A 12 7.16 -8.93 13.30
CA ILE A 12 7.40 -7.92 12.26
C ILE A 12 8.82 -7.33 12.31
N ILE A 13 9.34 -7.00 13.49
CA ILE A 13 10.67 -6.41 13.64
C ILE A 13 11.77 -7.31 13.05
N GLY A 14 11.86 -8.64 13.30
CA GLY A 14 12.88 -9.44 12.71
C GLY A 14 12.57 -9.84 11.25
N ALA A 15 11.28 -9.84 10.83
CA ALA A 15 11.00 -9.89 9.39
C ALA A 15 11.69 -8.71 8.70
N VAL A 16 11.55 -7.51 9.24
CA VAL A 16 12.26 -6.32 8.73
C VAL A 16 13.78 -6.49 8.81
N ASN A 17 14.30 -6.98 9.94
CA ASN A 17 15.74 -7.26 10.10
C ASN A 17 16.23 -8.30 9.09
N TYR A 18 15.46 -9.37 8.89
CA TYR A 18 15.80 -10.41 7.92
C TYR A 18 15.80 -9.83 6.49
N LEU A 19 14.74 -9.14 6.08
CA LEU A 19 14.67 -8.53 4.76
C LEU A 19 15.85 -7.58 4.50
N ALA A 20 16.14 -6.70 5.45
CA ALA A 20 17.28 -5.79 5.35
C ALA A 20 18.61 -6.54 5.24
N SER A 21 18.80 -7.63 6.00
CA SER A 21 20.01 -8.47 5.92
C SER A 21 20.17 -9.18 4.57
N GLN A 22 19.06 -9.40 3.85
CA GLN A 22 19.06 -9.94 2.48
C GLN A 22 19.21 -8.85 1.39
N GLY A 23 19.42 -7.59 1.77
CA GLY A 23 19.54 -6.47 0.83
C GLY A 23 18.21 -5.94 0.30
N MET A 24 17.10 -6.38 0.86
CA MET A 24 15.78 -5.83 0.55
C MET A 24 15.62 -4.45 1.20
N ASN A 25 14.95 -3.53 0.50
CA ASN A 25 14.81 -2.14 0.94
C ASN A 25 13.37 -1.62 0.89
N VAL A 26 12.39 -2.49 0.82
CA VAL A 26 10.96 -2.14 0.83
C VAL A 26 10.14 -3.24 1.50
N PHE A 27 9.08 -2.86 2.20
CA PHE A 27 7.99 -3.76 2.56
C PHE A 27 6.65 -3.06 2.44
N SER A 28 5.62 -3.81 2.07
CA SER A 28 4.25 -3.32 1.99
C SER A 28 3.41 -3.86 3.13
N PHE A 29 2.39 -3.10 3.52
CA PHE A 29 1.50 -3.46 4.61
C PHE A 29 0.17 -2.71 4.48
N LEU A 30 -0.89 -3.34 4.95
CA LEU A 30 -2.22 -2.74 5.08
C LEU A 30 -2.33 -1.97 6.40
N THR A 31 -3.12 -0.90 6.39
CA THR A 31 -3.46 -0.13 7.60
C THR A 31 -4.95 -0.17 7.94
N LEU A 32 -5.78 -0.71 7.05
CA LEU A 32 -7.20 -0.97 7.27
C LEU A 32 -7.63 -2.25 6.56
N ASN A 33 -7.88 -3.31 7.34
CA ASN A 33 -8.48 -4.55 6.89
C ASN A 33 -9.42 -5.08 7.99
N ILE A 34 -10.68 -4.66 7.94
CA ILE A 34 -11.75 -5.03 8.88
C ILE A 34 -12.68 -6.06 8.25
N GLU A 35 -12.91 -5.93 6.95
CA GLU A 35 -13.69 -6.85 6.12
C GLU A 35 -12.74 -7.44 5.07
N GLY A 36 -12.97 -8.66 4.65
CA GLY A 36 -12.11 -9.35 3.69
C GLY A 36 -11.40 -10.56 4.29
N ASP A 37 -10.20 -10.87 3.80
CA ASP A 37 -9.47 -12.09 4.09
C ASP A 37 -9.12 -12.25 5.57
N ASP A 38 -8.68 -11.17 6.22
CA ASP A 38 -8.31 -11.17 7.63
C ASP A 38 -8.82 -9.91 8.33
N ARG A 39 -9.56 -10.05 9.41
CA ARG A 39 -10.04 -8.94 10.24
C ARG A 39 -8.99 -8.49 11.26
N ASN A 40 -7.78 -8.21 10.82
CA ASN A 40 -6.61 -8.16 11.70
C ASN A 40 -5.95 -6.79 11.82
N VAL A 41 -6.26 -5.84 10.94
CA VAL A 41 -5.59 -4.53 10.92
C VAL A 41 -6.60 -3.39 10.88
N PHE A 42 -6.56 -2.52 11.87
CA PHE A 42 -7.37 -1.30 11.92
C PHE A 42 -6.81 -0.35 12.99
N PRO A 43 -6.95 0.97 12.79
CA PRO A 43 -6.42 1.97 13.71
C PRO A 43 -7.36 2.32 14.88
N TYR A 44 -8.58 1.76 14.89
CA TYR A 44 -9.64 2.12 15.82
C TYR A 44 -9.57 1.29 17.11
N ILE A 45 -10.28 1.74 18.16
CA ILE A 45 -10.33 1.03 19.46
C ILE A 45 -11.04 -0.32 19.39
N ASN A 46 -11.92 -0.53 18.40
CA ASN A 46 -12.57 -1.81 18.10
C ASN A 46 -13.04 -1.86 16.64
N TYR A 47 -13.59 -3.01 16.20
CA TYR A 47 -14.03 -3.26 14.82
C TYR A 47 -15.15 -2.34 14.33
N ASP A 48 -16.05 -1.92 15.20
CA ASP A 48 -17.25 -1.15 14.84
C ASP A 48 -17.01 0.36 14.95
N GLU A 49 -15.88 0.76 15.53
CA GLU A 49 -15.54 2.16 15.72
C GLU A 49 -14.97 2.79 14.44
N ARG A 50 -15.32 4.06 14.18
CA ARG A 50 -14.79 4.83 13.04
C ARG A 50 -14.37 6.27 13.40
N GLU A 51 -14.59 6.67 14.63
CA GLU A 51 -14.33 8.06 15.10
C GLU A 51 -13.20 8.13 16.12
N ARG A 52 -12.94 7.03 16.84
CA ARG A 52 -11.94 6.98 17.90
C ARG A 52 -10.74 6.12 17.51
N ILE A 53 -9.62 6.77 17.30
CA ILE A 53 -8.34 6.13 17.03
C ILE A 53 -7.75 5.54 18.31
N ASP A 54 -7.22 4.35 18.25
CA ASP A 54 -6.45 3.73 19.32
C ASP A 54 -5.00 4.25 19.28
N CYS A 55 -4.71 5.25 20.10
CA CYS A 55 -3.37 5.86 20.14
C CYS A 55 -2.28 4.84 20.50
N SER A 56 -2.57 3.92 21.45
CA SER A 56 -1.59 2.88 21.84
C SER A 56 -1.23 1.96 20.67
N ARG A 57 -2.21 1.59 19.86
CA ARG A 57 -2.00 0.80 18.64
C ARG A 57 -1.18 1.56 17.61
N MET A 58 -1.50 2.83 17.40
CA MET A 58 -0.77 3.68 16.47
C MET A 58 0.69 3.90 16.91
N ASP A 59 0.93 4.00 18.22
CA ASP A 59 2.30 4.08 18.78
C ASP A 59 3.07 2.77 18.56
N GLN A 60 2.41 1.61 18.65
CA GLN A 60 3.04 0.33 18.29
C GLN A 60 3.40 0.25 16.79
N TRP A 61 2.54 0.77 15.91
CA TRP A 61 2.88 0.89 14.49
C TRP A 61 4.07 1.81 14.27
N ALA A 62 4.12 2.95 14.98
CA ALA A 62 5.25 3.87 14.88
C ALA A 62 6.59 3.18 15.20
N ILE A 63 6.65 2.36 16.25
CA ILE A 63 7.85 1.58 16.60
C ILE A 63 8.32 0.71 15.43
N VAL A 64 7.39 0.00 14.77
CA VAL A 64 7.72 -0.87 13.62
C VAL A 64 8.18 -0.06 12.43
N LEU A 65 7.48 1.03 12.10
CA LEU A 65 7.75 1.85 10.92
C LEU A 65 9.06 2.65 11.07
N GLU A 66 9.32 3.19 12.25
CA GLU A 66 10.62 3.82 12.57
C GLU A 66 11.77 2.83 12.50
N HIS A 67 11.56 1.61 13.00
CA HIS A 67 12.55 0.55 12.86
C HIS A 67 12.82 0.25 11.38
N GLY A 68 11.77 0.09 10.57
CA GLY A 68 11.90 -0.09 9.13
C GLY A 68 12.70 1.04 8.47
N SER A 69 12.36 2.30 8.76
CA SER A 69 13.09 3.47 8.27
C SER A 69 14.56 3.45 8.68
N ASN A 70 14.87 3.10 9.94
CA ASN A 70 16.25 2.97 10.44
C ASN A 70 17.04 1.87 9.76
N MET A 71 16.36 0.83 9.27
CA MET A 71 16.96 -0.25 8.48
C MET A 71 17.06 0.08 6.98
N GLY A 72 16.69 1.29 6.56
CA GLY A 72 16.73 1.72 5.17
C GLY A 72 15.57 1.22 4.31
N MET A 73 14.47 0.80 4.93
CA MET A 73 13.30 0.28 4.22
C MET A 73 12.40 1.40 3.72
N TYR A 74 11.92 1.28 2.49
CA TYR A 74 10.83 2.07 1.96
C TYR A 74 9.48 1.53 2.47
N LEU A 75 8.63 2.39 2.96
CA LEU A 75 7.35 2.04 3.57
C LEU A 75 6.22 2.15 2.53
N HIS A 76 5.74 1.02 2.04
CA HIS A 76 4.63 0.99 1.10
C HIS A 76 3.31 0.87 1.86
N PHE A 77 2.70 2.02 2.17
CA PHE A 77 1.40 2.10 2.86
C PHE A 77 0.27 1.75 1.90
N LYS A 78 -0.40 0.61 2.08
CA LYS A 78 -1.69 0.29 1.48
C LYS A 78 -2.78 0.69 2.47
N THR A 79 -3.57 1.71 2.11
CA THR A 79 -4.49 2.34 3.08
C THR A 79 -5.73 1.52 3.37
N GLN A 80 -6.04 0.52 2.55
CA GLN A 80 -7.20 -0.36 2.74
C GLN A 80 -7.12 -1.56 1.79
N GLU A 81 -7.88 -2.60 2.10
CA GLU A 81 -8.19 -3.72 1.22
C GLU A 81 -9.43 -3.43 0.38
N THR A 82 -9.63 -4.14 -0.73
CA THR A 82 -10.75 -3.94 -1.67
C THR A 82 -12.13 -4.00 -0.98
N GLU A 83 -12.33 -4.89 -0.02
CA GLU A 83 -13.58 -5.02 0.74
C GLU A 83 -13.85 -3.81 1.64
N ASN A 84 -12.82 -3.05 1.97
CA ASN A 84 -12.92 -1.88 2.85
C ASN A 84 -13.09 -0.55 2.09
N GLU A 85 -13.07 -0.56 0.76
CA GLU A 85 -13.15 0.66 -0.06
C GLU A 85 -14.37 1.53 0.28
N LEU A 86 -15.51 0.90 0.53
CA LEU A 86 -16.77 1.60 0.82
C LEU A 86 -17.07 1.72 2.31
N LEU A 87 -16.25 1.14 3.18
CA LEU A 87 -16.49 1.08 4.62
C LEU A 87 -16.53 2.48 5.26
N LEU A 88 -15.63 3.36 4.90
CA LEU A 88 -15.60 4.73 5.41
C LEU A 88 -16.41 5.65 4.49
N ASP A 89 -17.48 6.25 5.03
CA ASP A 89 -18.34 7.22 4.33
C ASP A 89 -18.90 6.71 2.99
N LYS A 90 -19.08 5.41 2.84
CA LYS A 90 -19.47 4.76 1.57
C LYS A 90 -18.53 5.08 0.41
N GLY A 91 -17.24 5.14 0.69
CA GLY A 91 -16.20 5.47 -0.26
C GLY A 91 -16.00 6.98 -0.50
N ASN A 92 -16.87 7.83 0.00
CA ASN A 92 -16.69 9.29 -0.18
C ASN A 92 -15.59 9.83 0.74
N LEU A 93 -15.07 11.01 0.41
CA LEU A 93 -14.15 11.75 1.24
C LEU A 93 -14.92 12.50 2.34
N GLY A 94 -15.62 11.74 3.19
CA GLY A 94 -16.39 12.23 4.32
C GLY A 94 -15.57 12.36 5.62
N PRO A 95 -16.25 12.60 6.77
CA PRO A 95 -15.57 12.83 8.04
C PRO A 95 -14.69 11.67 8.50
N HIS A 96 -15.16 10.42 8.41
CA HIS A 96 -14.43 9.24 8.87
C HIS A 96 -13.18 8.96 8.00
N ARG A 97 -13.32 9.05 6.67
CA ARG A 97 -12.19 8.86 5.76
C ARG A 97 -11.15 9.96 5.90
N LYS A 98 -11.57 11.21 6.07
CA LYS A 98 -10.66 12.33 6.36
C LYS A 98 -9.95 12.17 7.69
N LEU A 99 -10.65 11.73 8.74
CA LEU A 99 -10.04 11.44 10.03
C LEU A 99 -8.96 10.37 9.87
N TYR A 100 -9.29 9.26 9.23
CA TYR A 100 -8.38 8.14 9.01
C TYR A 100 -7.12 8.57 8.23
N TYR A 101 -7.28 9.20 7.08
CA TYR A 101 -6.14 9.64 6.27
C TYR A 101 -5.29 10.70 6.98
N ARG A 102 -5.93 11.64 7.68
CA ARG A 102 -5.22 12.66 8.44
C ARG A 102 -4.38 12.06 9.58
N GLU A 103 -4.89 11.05 10.27
CA GLU A 103 -4.13 10.35 11.31
C GLU A 103 -2.92 9.61 10.73
N LEU A 104 -3.06 8.94 9.58
CA LEU A 104 -1.93 8.31 8.91
C LEU A 104 -0.86 9.35 8.53
N ILE A 105 -1.27 10.44 7.91
CA ILE A 105 -0.36 11.53 7.49
C ILE A 105 0.32 12.15 8.71
N ALA A 106 -0.44 12.54 9.73
CA ALA A 106 0.08 13.23 10.91
C ALA A 106 1.10 12.38 11.69
N ARG A 107 0.90 11.06 11.72
CA ARG A 107 1.76 10.16 12.49
C ARG A 107 2.94 9.61 11.71
N PHE A 108 2.81 9.41 10.40
CA PHE A 108 3.78 8.62 9.64
C PHE A 108 4.44 9.35 8.48
N ALA A 109 3.90 10.48 8.01
CA ALA A 109 4.48 11.18 6.86
C ALA A 109 5.89 11.73 7.10
N HIS A 110 6.36 11.82 8.35
CA HIS A 110 7.74 12.19 8.66
C HIS A 110 8.77 11.15 8.22
N ASN A 111 8.35 9.90 7.94
CA ASN A 111 9.20 8.88 7.33
C ASN A 111 9.38 9.21 5.85
N LEU A 112 10.55 9.72 5.47
CA LEU A 112 10.78 10.29 4.14
C LEU A 112 10.73 9.27 3.00
N ALA A 113 11.00 8.01 3.27
CA ALA A 113 10.96 6.93 2.29
C ALA A 113 9.63 6.16 2.37
N LEU A 114 8.55 6.78 1.91
CA LEU A 114 7.24 6.13 1.85
C LEU A 114 6.42 6.53 0.61
N ASN A 115 5.36 5.79 0.34
CA ASN A 115 4.27 6.19 -0.54
C ASN A 115 2.91 5.90 0.10
N TRP A 116 1.91 6.62 -0.35
CA TRP A 116 0.50 6.37 -0.05
C TRP A 116 -0.12 5.58 -1.19
N ASN A 117 -0.41 4.30 -0.98
CA ASN A 117 -1.22 3.51 -1.89
C ASN A 117 -2.68 3.64 -1.47
N LEU A 118 -3.55 4.05 -2.39
CA LEU A 118 -4.99 4.25 -2.12
C LEU A 118 -5.69 2.98 -1.63
N GLY A 119 -5.05 1.84 -1.80
CA GLY A 119 -5.49 0.55 -1.29
C GLY A 119 -5.09 -0.58 -2.21
N GLU A 120 -5.23 -1.80 -1.73
CA GLU A 120 -5.03 -3.03 -2.46
C GLU A 120 -6.27 -3.34 -3.29
N GLU A 121 -6.09 -3.70 -4.56
CA GLU A 121 -7.14 -4.14 -5.48
C GLU A 121 -8.33 -3.19 -5.61
N ILE A 122 -8.10 -1.89 -5.79
CA ILE A 122 -9.14 -0.85 -5.84
C ILE A 122 -10.10 -1.04 -7.02
N ASN A 123 -11.25 -1.65 -6.78
CA ASN A 123 -12.24 -2.01 -7.81
C ASN A 123 -13.65 -1.41 -7.59
N ASN A 124 -14.06 -1.17 -6.34
CA ASN A 124 -15.42 -0.78 -6.00
C ASN A 124 -15.62 0.74 -5.98
N ALA A 125 -14.56 1.49 -5.71
CA ALA A 125 -14.64 2.95 -5.68
C ALA A 125 -14.85 3.54 -7.08
N SER A 126 -15.70 4.55 -7.17
CA SER A 126 -15.90 5.31 -8.41
C SER A 126 -14.65 6.11 -8.80
N HIS A 127 -14.57 6.52 -10.07
CA HIS A 127 -13.52 7.43 -10.56
C HIS A 127 -13.37 8.67 -9.66
N LYS A 128 -14.49 9.33 -9.35
CA LYS A 128 -14.48 10.52 -8.49
C LYS A 128 -13.90 10.25 -7.10
N GLN A 129 -14.27 9.13 -6.49
CA GLN A 129 -13.76 8.76 -5.16
C GLN A 129 -12.24 8.58 -5.17
N LYS A 130 -11.70 7.87 -6.18
CA LYS A 130 -10.26 7.68 -6.35
C LYS A 130 -9.52 9.01 -6.54
N VAL A 131 -10.07 9.90 -7.34
CA VAL A 131 -9.53 11.27 -7.54
C VAL A 131 -9.56 12.07 -6.24
N ASP A 132 -10.68 12.05 -5.52
CA ASP A 132 -10.81 12.77 -4.25
C ASP A 132 -9.80 12.26 -3.19
N TRP A 133 -9.59 10.93 -3.10
CA TRP A 133 -8.62 10.34 -2.19
C TRP A 133 -7.18 10.77 -2.53
N ALA A 134 -6.81 10.65 -3.81
CA ALA A 134 -5.48 11.05 -4.26
C ALA A 134 -5.22 12.55 -4.01
N ASN A 135 -6.19 13.40 -4.32
CA ASN A 135 -6.10 14.83 -4.07
C ASN A 135 -5.99 15.16 -2.58
N TYR A 136 -6.66 14.41 -1.72
CA TYR A 136 -6.57 14.62 -0.28
C TYR A 136 -5.16 14.37 0.26
N PHE A 137 -4.54 13.24 -0.12
CA PHE A 137 -3.14 12.99 0.23
C PHE A 137 -2.23 14.09 -0.33
N HIS A 138 -2.38 14.44 -1.60
CA HIS A 138 -1.56 15.46 -2.24
C HIS A 138 -1.64 16.83 -1.55
N THR A 139 -2.83 17.22 -1.07
CA THR A 139 -3.02 18.54 -0.46
C THR A 139 -2.72 18.57 1.04
N THR A 140 -2.77 17.42 1.71
CA THR A 140 -2.66 17.32 3.17
C THR A 140 -1.28 16.86 3.63
N ASP A 141 -0.59 16.03 2.85
CA ASP A 141 0.75 15.57 3.16
C ASP A 141 1.77 16.69 2.91
N PRO A 142 2.42 17.24 3.95
CA PRO A 142 3.37 18.35 3.80
C PRO A 142 4.68 17.91 3.13
N TYR A 143 4.99 16.62 3.11
CA TYR A 143 6.20 16.07 2.50
C TYR A 143 6.04 15.72 1.03
N GLN A 144 4.79 15.74 0.50
CA GLN A 144 4.47 15.47 -0.90
C GLN A 144 4.97 14.09 -1.38
N HIS A 145 4.74 13.06 -0.56
CA HIS A 145 5.08 11.69 -0.92
C HIS A 145 4.36 11.22 -2.17
N ASN A 146 4.92 10.20 -2.81
CA ASN A 146 4.28 9.54 -3.94
C ASN A 146 2.92 8.96 -3.55
N ILE A 147 1.96 9.09 -4.46
CA ILE A 147 0.61 8.55 -4.32
C ILE A 147 0.39 7.56 -5.44
N VAL A 148 0.09 6.32 -5.10
CA VAL A 148 -0.09 5.24 -6.06
C VAL A 148 -1.45 4.57 -5.89
N ILE A 149 -1.85 3.81 -6.88
CA ILE A 149 -3.05 2.97 -6.84
C ILE A 149 -2.69 1.56 -7.31
N HIS A 150 -3.27 0.57 -6.67
CA HIS A 150 -3.09 -0.83 -6.99
C HIS A 150 -4.26 -1.38 -7.80
N ASN A 151 -4.01 -2.32 -8.68
CA ASN A 151 -5.04 -2.95 -9.51
C ASN A 151 -5.24 -4.43 -9.20
N MET A 152 -6.46 -4.91 -9.36
CA MET A 152 -6.70 -6.32 -9.67
C MET A 152 -6.97 -6.48 -11.17
N GLY A 153 -8.07 -6.02 -11.68
CA GLY A 153 -8.45 -6.13 -13.09
C GLY A 153 -8.54 -4.79 -13.82
N ASN A 154 -8.78 -3.71 -13.07
CA ASN A 154 -8.95 -2.38 -13.65
C ASN A 154 -7.58 -1.72 -13.90
N PRO A 155 -7.26 -1.33 -15.13
CA PRO A 155 -5.97 -0.68 -15.42
C PRO A 155 -5.86 0.78 -14.98
N HIS A 156 -6.94 1.41 -14.52
CA HIS A 156 -6.98 2.81 -14.05
C HIS A 156 -6.40 3.85 -15.03
N TYR A 157 -6.46 3.60 -16.35
CA TYR A 157 -5.94 4.55 -17.34
C TYR A 157 -6.69 5.88 -17.38
N ASP A 158 -7.91 5.89 -16.88
CA ASP A 158 -8.75 7.09 -16.71
C ASP A 158 -8.21 8.07 -15.65
N LEU A 159 -7.23 7.64 -14.84
CA LEU A 159 -6.59 8.45 -13.80
C LEU A 159 -5.24 9.06 -14.24
N LEU A 160 -4.80 8.84 -15.48
CA LEU A 160 -3.52 9.31 -16.01
C LEU A 160 -3.47 10.84 -16.20
N GLY A 161 -2.27 11.38 -16.19
CA GLY A 161 -2.00 12.78 -16.47
C GLY A 161 -2.62 13.72 -15.43
N LYS A 162 -3.36 14.72 -15.88
CA LYS A 162 -4.02 15.73 -15.04
C LYS A 162 -5.34 15.24 -14.42
N ALA A 163 -5.79 14.04 -14.75
CA ALA A 163 -7.05 13.49 -14.23
C ALA A 163 -6.99 13.21 -12.73
N SER A 164 -5.82 12.97 -12.16
CA SER A 164 -5.65 12.72 -10.75
C SER A 164 -4.32 13.25 -10.18
N ALA A 165 -4.21 13.30 -8.86
CA ALA A 165 -2.96 13.59 -8.16
C ALA A 165 -2.00 12.38 -8.09
N LEU A 166 -2.35 11.21 -8.63
CA LEU A 166 -1.48 10.03 -8.62
C LEU A 166 -0.13 10.32 -9.26
N THR A 167 0.92 9.78 -8.68
CA THR A 167 2.31 9.89 -9.14
C THR A 167 2.90 8.54 -9.56
N GLY A 168 2.15 7.46 -9.36
CA GLY A 168 2.65 6.13 -9.68
C GLY A 168 1.58 5.05 -9.66
N PHE A 169 2.03 3.84 -9.90
CA PHE A 169 1.20 2.65 -9.99
C PHE A 169 1.84 1.47 -9.26
N SER A 170 1.04 0.77 -8.50
CA SER A 170 1.36 -0.46 -7.79
C SER A 170 0.74 -1.59 -8.61
N LEU A 171 1.58 -2.35 -9.32
CA LEU A 171 1.14 -3.29 -10.35
C LEU A 171 0.94 -4.69 -9.78
N GLN A 172 -0.23 -5.26 -10.04
CA GLN A 172 -0.53 -6.68 -9.90
C GLN A 172 -0.71 -7.31 -11.29
N THR A 173 -0.09 -8.44 -11.54
CA THR A 173 -0.21 -9.11 -12.84
C THR A 173 -1.07 -10.36 -12.82
N ASN A 174 -1.31 -10.97 -11.68
CA ASN A 174 -2.12 -12.18 -11.50
C ASN A 174 -1.70 -13.35 -12.42
N ARG A 175 -0.40 -13.49 -12.69
CA ARG A 175 0.13 -14.53 -13.57
C ARG A 175 1.24 -15.29 -12.88
N SER A 176 1.11 -16.60 -12.89
CA SER A 176 2.07 -17.50 -12.24
C SER A 176 3.47 -17.51 -12.85
N ASP A 177 3.61 -17.03 -14.09
CA ASP A 177 4.86 -17.09 -14.86
C ASP A 177 5.62 -15.76 -14.94
N PHE A 178 5.09 -14.72 -14.29
CA PHE A 178 5.68 -13.39 -14.23
C PHE A 178 5.99 -12.70 -15.57
N HIS A 179 5.79 -13.36 -16.72
CA HIS A 179 6.22 -12.85 -18.04
C HIS A 179 5.57 -11.51 -18.42
N GLN A 180 4.43 -11.16 -17.82
CA GLN A 180 3.75 -9.90 -18.11
C GLN A 180 4.27 -8.70 -17.30
N VAL A 181 5.07 -8.92 -16.25
CA VAL A 181 5.55 -7.85 -15.36
C VAL A 181 6.26 -6.77 -16.16
N HIS A 182 7.26 -7.14 -16.95
CA HIS A 182 8.06 -6.19 -17.73
C HIS A 182 7.21 -5.40 -18.74
N SER A 183 6.42 -6.08 -19.55
CA SER A 183 5.61 -5.43 -20.59
C SER A 183 4.55 -4.50 -20.03
N ARG A 184 3.87 -4.91 -18.95
CA ARG A 184 2.86 -4.07 -18.29
C ARG A 184 3.48 -2.88 -17.57
N THR A 185 4.62 -3.05 -16.92
CA THR A 185 5.37 -1.94 -16.32
C THR A 185 5.73 -0.88 -17.37
N LEU A 186 6.26 -1.30 -18.53
CA LEU A 186 6.59 -0.39 -19.62
C LEU A 186 5.35 0.29 -20.22
N ASP A 187 4.22 -0.41 -20.30
CA ASP A 187 2.97 0.18 -20.80
C ASP A 187 2.51 1.33 -19.89
N TYR A 188 2.49 1.16 -18.56
CA TYR A 188 2.14 2.23 -17.61
C TYR A 188 3.12 3.41 -17.67
N ILE A 189 4.42 3.15 -17.71
CA ILE A 189 5.45 4.20 -17.84
C ILE A 189 5.20 5.00 -19.13
N THR A 190 5.01 4.31 -20.25
CA THR A 190 4.81 4.94 -21.56
C THR A 190 3.52 5.75 -21.62
N ARG A 191 2.41 5.20 -21.15
CA ARG A 191 1.10 5.87 -21.16
C ARG A 191 1.07 7.09 -20.24
N SER A 192 1.63 6.97 -19.05
CA SER A 192 1.67 8.08 -18.10
C SER A 192 2.54 9.22 -18.61
N ALA A 193 3.70 8.91 -19.21
CA ALA A 193 4.55 9.90 -19.85
C ALA A 193 3.83 10.60 -21.03
N LYS A 194 3.14 9.83 -21.90
CA LYS A 194 2.33 10.38 -22.99
C LYS A 194 1.18 11.25 -22.51
N ALA A 195 0.62 10.96 -21.35
CA ALA A 195 -0.40 11.78 -20.71
C ALA A 195 0.16 13.05 -20.03
N GLY A 196 1.46 13.27 -20.10
CA GLY A 196 2.14 14.47 -19.60
C GLY A 196 2.48 14.46 -18.11
N LYS A 197 2.34 13.31 -17.43
CA LYS A 197 2.72 13.12 -16.03
C LYS A 197 3.25 11.70 -15.86
N PRO A 198 4.58 11.48 -16.02
CA PRO A 198 5.17 10.16 -15.85
C PRO A 198 4.92 9.60 -14.46
N TRP A 199 4.54 8.33 -14.39
CA TRP A 199 4.34 7.58 -13.15
C TRP A 199 5.55 6.72 -12.81
N VAL A 200 5.84 6.62 -11.53
CA VAL A 200 6.70 5.56 -11.00
C VAL A 200 5.85 4.28 -10.95
N VAL A 201 6.36 3.19 -11.50
CA VAL A 201 5.65 1.91 -11.53
C VAL A 201 6.47 0.84 -10.81
N ALA A 202 5.89 0.25 -9.79
CA ALA A 202 6.45 -0.90 -9.10
C ALA A 202 5.48 -2.08 -9.23
N CYS A 203 6.00 -3.27 -9.50
CA CYS A 203 5.23 -4.49 -9.42
C CYS A 203 5.44 -5.09 -8.04
N ASP A 204 4.46 -4.96 -7.18
CA ASP A 204 4.48 -5.45 -5.81
C ASP A 204 3.67 -6.74 -5.63
N GLU A 205 2.95 -7.15 -6.69
CA GLU A 205 2.25 -8.43 -6.73
C GLU A 205 2.42 -9.10 -8.12
N PRO A 206 3.61 -9.68 -8.37
CA PRO A 206 3.95 -10.17 -9.71
C PRO A 206 3.22 -11.45 -10.12
N GLY A 207 2.68 -12.21 -9.20
CA GLY A 207 2.04 -13.47 -9.49
C GLY A 207 1.12 -13.98 -8.40
N ASP A 208 0.67 -15.20 -8.54
CA ASP A 208 -0.11 -15.92 -7.54
C ASP A 208 0.72 -16.10 -6.25
N PRO A 209 0.17 -15.75 -5.06
CA PRO A 209 0.89 -15.87 -3.79
C PRO A 209 1.38 -17.27 -3.49
N THR A 210 0.71 -18.30 -4.00
CA THR A 210 1.17 -19.70 -3.86
C THR A 210 2.47 -19.96 -4.60
N HIS A 211 2.75 -19.23 -5.66
CA HIS A 211 4.00 -19.34 -6.42
C HIS A 211 5.13 -18.52 -5.79
N ALA A 212 4.83 -17.36 -5.25
CA ALA A 212 5.82 -16.51 -4.59
C ALA A 212 6.46 -17.16 -3.34
N LEU A 213 5.79 -18.12 -2.74
CA LEU A 213 6.28 -18.86 -1.57
C LEU A 213 6.96 -20.19 -1.89
N ARG A 214 7.05 -20.57 -3.18
CA ARG A 214 7.68 -21.82 -3.59
C ARG A 214 9.21 -21.71 -3.57
N PRO A 215 9.90 -22.79 -3.19
CA PRO A 215 11.35 -22.85 -3.31
C PRO A 215 11.81 -22.71 -4.78
N ASP A 216 12.99 -22.14 -4.98
CA ASP A 216 13.60 -21.95 -6.32
C ASP A 216 13.80 -23.25 -7.12
N ASN A 217 13.81 -24.39 -6.45
CA ASN A 217 13.92 -25.68 -7.07
C ASN A 217 12.58 -26.30 -7.48
N ASP A 218 11.48 -25.57 -7.37
CA ASP A 218 10.19 -26.04 -7.87
C ASP A 218 10.19 -26.01 -9.40
N ALA A 219 10.09 -27.21 -10.00
CA ALA A 219 10.12 -27.43 -11.45
C ALA A 219 8.89 -26.82 -12.12
N GLY A 220 8.83 -25.54 -12.28
CA GLY A 220 7.73 -24.77 -12.88
C GLY A 220 7.76 -23.32 -12.46
N ALA A 221 8.61 -22.95 -11.52
CA ALA A 221 8.89 -21.56 -11.24
C ALA A 221 10.00 -21.05 -12.18
N SER A 222 9.62 -20.38 -13.25
CA SER A 222 10.56 -19.55 -14.01
C SER A 222 10.61 -18.17 -13.33
N HIS A 223 11.72 -17.88 -12.69
CA HIS A 223 12.01 -16.56 -12.14
C HIS A 223 12.43 -15.55 -13.20
#